data_6e180610f04f143e4e347356a3665b28
#
_entry.id   6e180610f04f143e4e347356a3665b28
#
_cell.length_a   1.000
_cell.length_b   1.000
_cell.length_c   1.000
_cell.angle_alpha   90.00
_cell.angle_beta   90.00
_cell.angle_gamma   90.00
#
_symmetry.space_group_name_H-M   'P 1'
#
loop_
_entity.id
_entity.type
_entity.pdbx_description
1 polymer ?
#
loop_
_entity_poly.entity_id
_entity_poly.type
_entity_poly.pdbx_seq_one_letter_code
_entity_poly.pdbx_strand_id
1 'polypeptide(L)'
;MTEQEKMLSGQLYFAGVPELLAARKRAKEMCQRFNRTAVQDPEAGTDLLRELLGRMGEEISIQPMFWCDYGFNIRMGSHVEINHNCVILDCAPVTFGDHVFIGPNCGFYTAGHPLDAQTRNAGLEFARPIAVGDNVWFGGNVTVLPGVTIGAGSVIGAGSVVSRDVPPNVIAVGNPCRVVRAILPEES
;
A
#
# COMPACT_ATOMS: atom_id res chain seq x y z
N MET A 1 -14.86 2.11 -22.18
CA MET A 1 -13.93 2.02 -21.02
C MET A 1 -14.73 2.37 -19.77
N THR A 2 -14.81 1.45 -18.82
CA THR A 2 -15.48 1.66 -17.52
C THR A 2 -14.64 2.60 -16.64
N GLU A 3 -15.23 3.12 -15.56
CA GLU A 3 -14.47 3.95 -14.61
C GLU A 3 -13.39 3.11 -13.89
N GLN A 4 -13.61 1.82 -13.67
CA GLN A 4 -12.59 0.91 -13.16
C GLN A 4 -11.43 0.72 -14.15
N GLU A 5 -11.69 0.56 -15.43
CA GLU A 5 -10.64 0.49 -16.46
C GLU A 5 -9.82 1.77 -16.54
N LYS A 6 -10.47 2.94 -16.43
CA LYS A 6 -9.77 4.24 -16.35
C LYS A 6 -8.90 4.33 -15.10
N MET A 7 -9.42 3.97 -13.95
CA MET A 7 -8.71 3.93 -12.67
C MET A 7 -7.43 3.09 -12.78
N LEU A 8 -7.54 1.87 -13.29
CA LEU A 8 -6.42 0.93 -13.42
C LEU A 8 -5.40 1.35 -14.51
N SER A 9 -5.82 2.13 -15.50
CA SER A 9 -4.94 2.64 -16.56
C SER A 9 -4.30 4.00 -16.24
N GLY A 10 -4.54 4.55 -15.03
CA GLY A 10 -3.97 5.83 -14.59
C GLY A 10 -4.62 7.06 -15.23
N GLN A 11 -5.77 6.91 -15.89
CA GLN A 11 -6.56 8.01 -16.42
C GLN A 11 -7.39 8.67 -15.32
N LEU A 12 -7.89 9.88 -15.60
CA LEU A 12 -8.89 10.49 -14.73
C LEU A 12 -10.17 9.65 -14.74
N TYR A 13 -10.70 9.36 -13.57
CA TYR A 13 -11.90 8.55 -13.38
C TYR A 13 -12.80 9.18 -12.31
N PHE A 14 -14.07 8.80 -12.31
CA PHE A 14 -15.04 9.20 -11.30
C PHE A 14 -15.28 8.05 -10.32
N ALA A 15 -14.79 8.18 -9.09
CA ALA A 15 -14.87 7.13 -8.07
C ALA A 15 -16.28 6.89 -7.50
N GLY A 16 -17.25 7.77 -7.82
CA GLY A 16 -18.63 7.72 -7.31
C GLY A 16 -19.58 6.80 -8.07
N VAL A 17 -19.11 6.02 -9.05
CA VAL A 17 -19.99 5.07 -9.77
C VAL A 17 -20.39 3.89 -8.88
N PRO A 18 -21.60 3.32 -9.08
CA PRO A 18 -22.12 2.25 -8.22
C PRO A 18 -21.18 1.05 -8.07
N GLU A 19 -20.52 0.66 -9.14
CA GLU A 19 -19.56 -0.46 -9.17
C GLU A 19 -18.40 -0.24 -8.20
N LEU A 20 -17.71 0.92 -8.28
CA LEU A 20 -16.59 1.25 -7.41
C LEU A 20 -17.03 1.48 -5.96
N LEU A 21 -18.22 2.08 -5.75
CA LEU A 21 -18.79 2.24 -4.41
C LEU A 21 -19.08 0.89 -3.76
N ALA A 22 -19.67 -0.05 -4.49
CA ALA A 22 -19.95 -1.40 -3.99
C ALA A 22 -18.65 -2.16 -3.66
N ALA A 23 -17.64 -2.07 -4.51
CA ALA A 23 -16.35 -2.71 -4.28
C ALA A 23 -15.65 -2.17 -3.01
N ARG A 24 -15.60 -0.84 -2.84
CA ARG A 24 -15.05 -0.22 -1.62
C ARG A 24 -15.85 -0.58 -0.36
N LYS A 25 -17.18 -0.63 -0.46
CA LYS A 25 -18.01 -1.07 0.66
C LYS A 25 -17.65 -2.49 1.08
N ARG A 26 -17.56 -3.43 0.13
CA ARG A 26 -17.16 -4.81 0.40
C ARG A 26 -15.78 -4.88 1.08
N ALA A 27 -14.79 -4.17 0.57
CA ALA A 27 -13.45 -4.16 1.16
C ALA A 27 -13.45 -3.64 2.61
N LYS A 28 -14.18 -2.55 2.88
CA LYS A 28 -14.33 -2.00 4.24
C LYS A 28 -15.01 -2.98 5.20
N GLU A 29 -16.04 -3.67 4.76
CA GLU A 29 -16.73 -4.72 5.55
C GLU A 29 -15.78 -5.88 5.86
N MET A 30 -14.94 -6.29 4.90
CA MET A 30 -13.93 -7.34 5.10
C MET A 30 -12.80 -6.88 6.04
N CYS A 31 -12.28 -5.67 5.88
CA CYS A 31 -11.31 -5.10 6.82
C CYS A 31 -11.88 -5.03 8.25
N GLN A 32 -13.15 -4.65 8.40
CA GLN A 32 -13.82 -4.62 9.69
C GLN A 32 -13.91 -6.02 10.34
N ARG A 33 -14.24 -7.04 9.54
CA ARG A 33 -14.27 -8.43 10.02
C ARG A 33 -12.87 -8.88 10.42
N PHE A 34 -11.88 -8.68 9.56
CA PHE A 34 -10.47 -8.99 9.86
C PHE A 34 -10.02 -8.33 11.16
N ASN A 35 -10.20 -7.03 11.31
CA ASN A 35 -9.76 -6.28 12.49
C ASN A 35 -10.39 -6.75 13.81
N ARG A 36 -11.58 -7.35 13.76
CA ARG A 36 -12.26 -7.94 14.93
C ARG A 36 -11.82 -9.36 15.22
N THR A 37 -11.48 -10.11 14.20
CA THR A 37 -11.25 -11.56 14.28
C THR A 37 -9.79 -11.91 14.49
N ALA A 38 -8.86 -11.22 13.84
CA ALA A 38 -7.47 -11.64 13.69
C ALA A 38 -6.70 -11.86 15.00
N VAL A 39 -7.06 -11.15 16.09
CA VAL A 39 -6.40 -11.33 17.40
C VAL A 39 -6.86 -12.59 18.11
N GLN A 40 -8.13 -12.95 17.99
CA GLN A 40 -8.72 -14.09 18.70
C GLN A 40 -8.66 -15.38 17.87
N ASP A 41 -8.69 -15.26 16.57
CA ASP A 41 -8.64 -16.35 15.61
C ASP A 41 -7.74 -15.94 14.41
N PRO A 42 -6.42 -16.12 14.52
CA PRO A 42 -5.47 -15.73 13.47
C PRO A 42 -5.67 -16.47 12.14
N GLU A 43 -6.15 -17.72 12.19
CA GLU A 43 -6.40 -18.53 10.99
C GLU A 43 -7.59 -17.96 10.19
N ALA A 44 -8.71 -17.72 10.86
CA ALA A 44 -9.87 -17.06 10.25
C ALA A 44 -9.52 -15.62 9.76
N GLY A 45 -8.64 -14.90 10.46
CA GLY A 45 -8.09 -13.63 10.03
C GLY A 45 -7.32 -13.76 8.72
N THR A 46 -6.47 -14.76 8.60
CA THR A 46 -5.68 -15.05 7.40
C THR A 46 -6.59 -15.40 6.21
N ASP A 47 -7.65 -16.18 6.42
CA ASP A 47 -8.60 -16.53 5.37
C ASP A 47 -9.36 -15.30 4.85
N LEU A 48 -9.73 -14.37 5.73
CA LEU A 48 -10.32 -13.10 5.32
C LEU A 48 -9.37 -12.26 4.46
N LEU A 49 -8.07 -12.25 4.77
CA LEU A 49 -7.08 -11.57 3.94
C LEU A 49 -6.90 -12.23 2.57
N ARG A 50 -6.91 -13.56 2.51
CA ARG A 50 -6.84 -14.31 1.24
C ARG A 50 -8.03 -14.02 0.33
N GLU A 51 -9.22 -13.82 0.90
CA GLU A 51 -10.42 -13.43 0.15
C GLU A 51 -10.39 -11.96 -0.29
N LEU A 52 -9.77 -11.08 0.50
CA LEU A 52 -9.72 -9.64 0.26
C LEU A 52 -8.65 -9.25 -0.75
N LEU A 53 -7.42 -9.80 -0.60
CA LEU A 53 -6.26 -9.36 -1.34
C LEU A 53 -6.18 -10.01 -2.73
N GLY A 54 -5.68 -9.27 -3.71
CA GLY A 54 -5.54 -9.75 -5.09
C GLY A 54 -4.54 -10.88 -5.25
N ARG A 55 -3.47 -10.88 -4.43
CA ARG A 55 -2.51 -11.98 -4.30
C ARG A 55 -1.86 -11.93 -2.94
N MET A 56 -1.70 -13.09 -2.34
CA MET A 56 -1.05 -13.27 -1.05
C MET A 56 -0.12 -14.49 -1.14
N GLY A 57 1.19 -14.27 -0.88
CA GLY A 57 2.17 -15.34 -0.80
C GLY A 57 2.06 -16.14 0.50
N GLU A 58 3.13 -16.84 0.85
CA GLU A 58 3.23 -17.62 2.08
C GLU A 58 3.77 -16.77 3.24
N GLU A 59 3.47 -17.15 4.47
CA GLU A 59 3.97 -16.50 5.70
C GLU A 59 3.73 -14.99 5.73
N ILE A 60 2.48 -14.59 5.51
CA ILE A 60 2.04 -13.20 5.62
C ILE A 60 1.48 -12.95 7.02
N SER A 61 1.98 -11.90 7.67
CA SER A 61 1.46 -11.41 8.93
C SER A 61 0.99 -9.97 8.80
N ILE A 62 -0.29 -9.72 9.04
CA ILE A 62 -0.86 -8.37 9.06
C ILE A 62 -1.52 -8.16 10.42
N GLN A 63 -1.09 -7.09 11.12
CA GLN A 63 -1.66 -6.74 12.42
C GLN A 63 -2.86 -5.81 12.28
N PRO A 64 -3.89 -5.94 13.11
CA PRO A 64 -4.95 -4.94 13.20
C PRO A 64 -4.38 -3.59 13.70
N MET A 65 -4.92 -2.46 13.34
CA MET A 65 -6.01 -2.17 12.42
C MET A 65 -5.46 -2.06 10.99
N PHE A 66 -6.00 -2.81 10.07
CA PHE A 66 -5.64 -2.74 8.65
C PHE A 66 -6.82 -2.23 7.83
N TRP A 67 -6.57 -1.35 6.87
CA TRP A 67 -7.58 -0.80 5.97
C TRP A 67 -7.07 -0.69 4.55
N CYS A 68 -7.95 -0.97 3.59
CA CYS A 68 -7.70 -0.73 2.16
C CYS A 68 -8.95 -0.20 1.47
N ASP A 69 -8.80 0.29 0.23
CA ASP A 69 -9.94 0.74 -0.56
C ASP A 69 -10.65 -0.42 -1.26
N TYR A 70 -9.91 -1.30 -1.92
CA TYR A 70 -10.46 -2.38 -2.72
C TYR A 70 -9.94 -3.76 -2.32
N GLY A 71 -8.67 -3.87 -1.94
CA GLY A 71 -7.96 -5.10 -1.62
C GLY A 71 -7.47 -5.86 -2.85
N PHE A 72 -8.28 -5.98 -3.91
CA PHE A 72 -7.94 -6.77 -5.10
C PHE A 72 -6.74 -6.23 -5.90
N ASN A 73 -6.32 -5.00 -5.67
CA ASN A 73 -5.12 -4.41 -6.27
C ASN A 73 -3.86 -4.58 -5.42
N ILE A 74 -3.97 -5.15 -4.22
CA ILE A 74 -2.83 -5.42 -3.35
C ILE A 74 -2.28 -6.81 -3.66
N ARG A 75 -0.98 -6.88 -3.92
CA ARG A 75 -0.26 -8.13 -4.20
C ARG A 75 0.97 -8.22 -3.32
N MET A 76 1.10 -9.31 -2.61
CA MET A 76 2.22 -9.57 -1.70
C MET A 76 2.97 -10.82 -2.13
N GLY A 77 4.30 -10.76 -2.07
CA GLY A 77 5.18 -11.92 -2.09
C GLY A 77 5.04 -12.73 -0.81
N SER A 78 6.06 -13.48 -0.46
CA SER A 78 6.11 -14.28 0.77
C SER A 78 6.90 -13.58 1.88
N HIS A 79 6.67 -13.98 3.15
CA HIS A 79 7.34 -13.42 4.33
C HIS A 79 7.16 -11.89 4.46
N VAL A 80 5.94 -11.41 4.25
CA VAL A 80 5.62 -9.98 4.41
C VAL A 80 4.95 -9.75 5.77
N GLU A 81 5.51 -8.82 6.53
CA GLU A 81 4.97 -8.40 7.82
C GLU A 81 4.48 -6.96 7.77
N ILE A 82 3.22 -6.74 8.13
CA ILE A 82 2.60 -5.41 8.26
C ILE A 82 2.17 -5.21 9.70
N ASN A 83 2.74 -4.21 10.34
CA ASN A 83 2.45 -3.87 11.72
C ASN A 83 1.13 -3.07 11.84
N HIS A 84 0.75 -2.69 13.05
CA HIS A 84 -0.54 -2.07 13.38
C HIS A 84 -0.83 -0.77 12.64
N ASN A 85 -2.13 -0.51 12.41
CA ASN A 85 -2.68 0.75 11.90
C ASN A 85 -2.18 1.14 10.49
N CYS A 86 -1.92 0.18 9.62
CA CYS A 86 -1.49 0.47 8.27
C CYS A 86 -2.68 0.62 7.31
N VAL A 87 -2.54 1.54 6.36
CA VAL A 87 -3.56 1.87 5.37
C VAL A 87 -2.98 1.75 3.96
N ILE A 88 -3.66 1.02 3.09
CA ILE A 88 -3.30 0.89 1.67
C ILE A 88 -4.47 1.36 0.81
N LEU A 89 -4.38 2.56 0.22
CA LEU A 89 -5.38 3.06 -0.73
C LEU A 89 -5.03 2.52 -2.13
N ASP A 90 -5.55 1.35 -2.44
CA ASP A 90 -5.20 0.56 -3.62
C ASP A 90 -6.10 0.84 -4.83
N CYS A 91 -6.28 2.11 -5.18
CA CYS A 91 -6.95 2.50 -6.43
C CYS A 91 -6.14 2.11 -7.68
N ALA A 92 -4.82 1.93 -7.55
CA ALA A 92 -3.93 1.30 -8.53
C ALA A 92 -3.17 0.15 -7.85
N PRO A 93 -2.49 -0.72 -8.59
CA PRO A 93 -1.72 -1.82 -8.02
C PRO A 93 -0.71 -1.35 -6.96
N VAL A 94 -0.71 -2.03 -5.81
CA VAL A 94 0.33 -1.95 -4.78
C VAL A 94 0.96 -3.31 -4.66
N THR A 95 2.24 -3.40 -5.03
CA THR A 95 2.97 -4.67 -5.03
C THR A 95 4.10 -4.65 -4.01
N PHE A 96 4.20 -5.71 -3.23
CA PHE A 96 5.30 -5.96 -2.31
C PHE A 96 6.00 -7.24 -2.75
N GLY A 97 7.34 -7.21 -2.78
CA GLY A 97 8.18 -8.39 -2.99
C GLY A 97 8.19 -9.32 -1.78
N ASP A 98 9.19 -10.18 -1.72
CA ASP A 98 9.41 -11.10 -0.61
C ASP A 98 10.18 -10.42 0.54
N HIS A 99 9.98 -10.89 1.78
CA HIS A 99 10.69 -10.41 2.97
C HIS A 99 10.57 -8.89 3.19
N VAL A 100 9.37 -8.35 3.09
CA VAL A 100 9.10 -6.93 3.33
C VAL A 100 8.56 -6.72 4.74
N PHE A 101 9.21 -5.83 5.51
CA PHE A 101 8.80 -5.49 6.88
C PHE A 101 8.27 -4.05 6.92
N ILE A 102 7.04 -3.88 7.41
CA ILE A 102 6.35 -2.59 7.45
C ILE A 102 6.02 -2.25 8.91
N GLY A 103 6.62 -1.19 9.41
CA GLY A 103 6.39 -0.64 10.75
C GLY A 103 4.96 -0.10 10.92
N PRO A 104 4.56 0.23 12.16
CA PRO A 104 3.20 0.68 12.45
C PRO A 104 2.88 2.05 11.83
N ASN A 105 1.59 2.29 11.61
CA ASN A 105 1.04 3.55 11.08
C ASN A 105 1.59 3.93 9.69
N CYS A 106 1.95 2.98 8.86
CA CYS A 106 2.40 3.25 7.49
C CYS A 106 1.22 3.39 6.54
N GLY A 107 1.39 4.27 5.55
CA GLY A 107 0.40 4.53 4.51
C GLY A 107 0.97 4.38 3.11
N PHE A 108 0.27 3.65 2.24
CA PHE A 108 0.61 3.49 0.81
C PHE A 108 -0.57 4.02 0.00
N TYR A 109 -0.40 5.19 -0.61
CA TYR A 109 -1.50 5.91 -1.23
C TYR A 109 -1.28 5.98 -2.75
N THR A 110 -2.04 5.21 -3.51
CA THR A 110 -1.98 5.24 -4.98
C THR A 110 -2.86 6.32 -5.59
N ALA A 111 -3.87 6.78 -4.84
CA ALA A 111 -4.85 7.76 -5.30
C ALA A 111 -4.35 9.19 -5.15
N GLY A 112 -4.78 10.04 -6.07
CA GLY A 112 -4.58 11.47 -6.02
C GLY A 112 -5.69 12.23 -6.73
N HIS A 113 -5.72 13.53 -6.50
CA HIS A 113 -6.68 14.42 -7.14
C HIS A 113 -5.97 15.42 -8.06
N PRO A 114 -6.64 15.88 -9.15
CA PRO A 114 -6.13 16.96 -10.01
C PRO A 114 -5.79 18.21 -9.19
N LEU A 115 -4.70 18.87 -9.54
CA LEU A 115 -4.32 20.15 -8.90
C LEU A 115 -5.28 21.26 -9.25
N ASP A 116 -5.84 21.23 -10.48
CA ASP A 116 -6.91 22.14 -10.87
C ASP A 116 -8.16 21.93 -10.01
N ALA A 117 -8.60 22.99 -9.34
CA ALA A 117 -9.70 22.94 -8.40
C ALA A 117 -11.05 22.62 -9.08
N GLN A 118 -11.27 23.07 -10.30
CA GLN A 118 -12.51 22.81 -11.03
C GLN A 118 -12.64 21.32 -11.37
N THR A 119 -11.59 20.72 -11.88
CA THR A 119 -11.53 19.29 -12.20
C THR A 119 -11.64 18.44 -10.94
N ARG A 120 -10.96 18.82 -9.85
CA ARG A 120 -11.05 18.16 -8.55
C ARG A 120 -12.45 18.22 -7.97
N ASN A 121 -13.10 19.38 -8.03
CA ASN A 121 -14.47 19.58 -7.51
C ASN A 121 -15.52 18.84 -8.35
N ALA A 122 -15.23 18.49 -9.58
CA ALA A 122 -16.04 17.57 -10.38
C ALA A 122 -15.96 16.10 -9.90
N GLY A 123 -15.15 15.82 -8.87
CA GLY A 123 -15.02 14.50 -8.27
C GLY A 123 -14.09 13.56 -9.03
N LEU A 124 -13.25 14.11 -9.92
CA LEU A 124 -12.27 13.30 -10.65
C LEU A 124 -11.03 13.00 -9.81
N GLU A 125 -10.53 11.79 -9.97
CA GLU A 125 -9.35 11.24 -9.33
C GLU A 125 -8.42 10.62 -10.37
N PHE A 126 -7.18 10.39 -10.00
CA PHE A 126 -6.25 9.53 -10.71
C PHE A 126 -5.61 8.55 -9.74
N ALA A 127 -5.04 7.46 -10.24
CA ALA A 127 -4.26 6.55 -9.43
C ALA A 127 -2.96 6.16 -10.15
N ARG A 128 -1.88 5.97 -9.37
CA ARG A 128 -0.60 5.50 -9.88
C ARG A 128 -0.08 4.37 -9.01
N PRO A 129 0.47 3.30 -9.61
CA PRO A 129 0.89 2.13 -8.86
C PRO A 129 2.07 2.44 -7.92
N ILE A 130 2.16 1.66 -6.84
CA ILE A 130 3.31 1.63 -5.94
C ILE A 130 3.94 0.25 -6.05
N ALA A 131 5.27 0.20 -6.21
CA ALA A 131 6.03 -1.03 -6.27
C ALA A 131 7.13 -1.05 -5.20
N VAL A 132 7.18 -2.11 -4.41
CA VAL A 132 8.19 -2.35 -3.38
C VAL A 132 8.92 -3.64 -3.71
N GLY A 133 10.24 -3.56 -3.83
CA GLY A 133 11.09 -4.73 -4.08
C GLY A 133 11.23 -5.65 -2.87
N ASP A 134 12.03 -6.70 -3.04
CA ASP A 134 12.30 -7.66 -1.97
C ASP A 134 13.19 -7.06 -0.87
N ASN A 135 13.10 -7.62 0.35
CA ASN A 135 13.96 -7.25 1.48
C ASN A 135 13.91 -5.76 1.85
N VAL A 136 12.77 -5.11 1.70
CA VAL A 136 12.60 -3.70 2.08
C VAL A 136 12.07 -3.60 3.50
N TRP A 137 12.65 -2.71 4.30
CA TRP A 137 12.17 -2.40 5.63
C TRP A 137 11.70 -0.94 5.73
N PHE A 138 10.46 -0.77 6.20
CA PHE A 138 9.87 0.52 6.55
C PHE A 138 9.84 0.68 8.06
N GLY A 139 10.42 1.76 8.57
CA GLY A 139 10.16 2.23 9.93
C GLY A 139 8.69 2.67 10.10
N GLY A 140 8.30 2.96 11.34
CA GLY A 140 6.92 3.41 11.61
C GLY A 140 6.60 4.80 11.03
N ASN A 141 5.31 5.08 10.79
CA ASN A 141 4.80 6.35 10.27
C ASN A 141 5.36 6.76 8.90
N VAL A 142 5.68 5.81 8.04
CA VAL A 142 6.11 6.11 6.66
C VAL A 142 4.89 6.29 5.78
N THR A 143 4.93 7.33 4.93
CA THR A 143 3.93 7.57 3.88
C THR A 143 4.57 7.43 2.50
N VAL A 144 4.01 6.55 1.65
CA VAL A 144 4.44 6.37 0.25
C VAL A 144 3.38 6.97 -0.67
N LEU A 145 3.81 7.88 -1.55
CA LEU A 145 2.93 8.64 -2.45
C LEU A 145 2.73 7.92 -3.80
N PRO A 146 1.72 8.33 -4.59
CA PRO A 146 1.37 7.67 -5.85
C PRO A 146 2.53 7.60 -6.84
N GLY A 147 2.73 6.46 -7.46
CA GLY A 147 3.68 6.24 -8.54
C GLY A 147 5.11 5.92 -8.11
N VAL A 148 5.34 5.71 -6.81
CA VAL A 148 6.69 5.47 -6.26
C VAL A 148 7.09 4.00 -6.41
N THR A 149 8.34 3.80 -6.83
CA THR A 149 9.03 2.50 -6.79
C THR A 149 10.14 2.53 -5.74
N ILE A 150 10.18 1.51 -4.87
CA ILE A 150 11.22 1.34 -3.85
C ILE A 150 12.03 0.10 -4.19
N GLY A 151 13.33 0.31 -4.44
CA GLY A 151 14.26 -0.74 -4.83
C GLY A 151 14.53 -1.74 -3.70
N ALA A 152 14.82 -2.98 -4.10
CA ALA A 152 15.08 -4.08 -3.17
C ALA A 152 16.22 -3.78 -2.18
N GLY A 153 16.15 -4.36 -0.99
CA GLY A 153 17.17 -4.23 0.04
C GLY A 153 17.26 -2.84 0.70
N SER A 154 16.30 -1.95 0.45
CA SER A 154 16.36 -0.58 0.99
C SER A 154 15.64 -0.46 2.33
N VAL A 155 16.08 0.50 3.13
CA VAL A 155 15.50 0.84 4.43
C VAL A 155 14.94 2.26 4.37
N ILE A 156 13.64 2.40 4.69
CA ILE A 156 12.96 3.69 4.79
C ILE A 156 12.79 4.04 6.26
N GLY A 157 13.49 5.08 6.70
CA GLY A 157 13.46 5.51 8.11
C GLY A 157 12.11 6.03 8.55
N ALA A 158 11.81 5.88 9.84
CA ALA A 158 10.52 6.27 10.44
C ALA A 158 10.18 7.74 10.18
N GLY A 159 8.88 8.03 10.01
CA GLY A 159 8.37 9.38 9.75
C GLY A 159 8.64 9.93 8.35
N SER A 160 9.14 9.11 7.43
CA SER A 160 9.47 9.55 6.07
C SER A 160 8.25 9.72 5.18
N VAL A 161 8.29 10.71 4.27
CA VAL A 161 7.34 10.87 3.17
C VAL A 161 8.04 10.60 1.85
N VAL A 162 7.79 9.43 1.28
CA VAL A 162 8.43 8.94 0.05
C VAL A 162 7.64 9.44 -1.14
N SER A 163 8.15 10.49 -1.80
CA SER A 163 7.50 11.18 -2.92
C SER A 163 8.22 10.98 -4.26
N ARG A 164 9.27 10.16 -4.30
CA ARG A 164 10.06 9.82 -5.49
C ARG A 164 10.62 8.42 -5.31
N ASP A 165 11.00 7.80 -6.42
CA ASP A 165 11.63 6.50 -6.42
C ASP A 165 12.88 6.45 -5.54
N VAL A 166 13.06 5.31 -4.89
CA VAL A 166 14.22 5.02 -4.04
C VAL A 166 15.01 3.89 -4.71
N PRO A 167 16.31 4.10 -4.99
CA PRO A 167 17.14 3.05 -5.57
C PRO A 167 17.34 1.87 -4.61
N PRO A 168 17.79 0.69 -5.10
CA PRO A 168 18.01 -0.46 -4.23
C PRO A 168 19.20 -0.27 -3.29
N ASN A 169 19.21 -1.02 -2.17
CA ASN A 169 20.29 -1.12 -1.21
C ASN A 169 20.73 0.24 -0.62
N VAL A 170 19.76 1.08 -0.25
CA VAL A 170 20.03 2.38 0.38
C VAL A 170 19.23 2.57 1.66
N ILE A 171 19.71 3.47 2.51
CA ILE A 171 18.93 4.08 3.59
C ILE A 171 18.40 5.41 3.10
N ALA A 172 17.08 5.60 3.16
CA ALA A 172 16.40 6.85 2.82
C ALA A 172 15.52 7.31 3.97
N VAL A 173 15.54 8.61 4.29
CA VAL A 173 14.82 9.16 5.44
C VAL A 173 14.27 10.56 5.17
N GLY A 174 13.31 10.99 5.95
CA GLY A 174 12.86 12.36 6.07
C GLY A 174 11.61 12.74 5.30
N ASN A 175 11.22 14.00 5.43
CA ASN A 175 10.10 14.62 4.70
C ASN A 175 10.58 15.93 4.03
N PRO A 176 10.75 15.94 2.70
CA PRO A 176 10.62 14.81 1.78
C PRO A 176 11.75 13.78 1.96
N CYS A 177 11.44 12.49 1.74
CA CYS A 177 12.40 11.40 1.87
C CYS A 177 13.57 11.55 0.89
N ARG A 178 14.81 11.35 1.38
CA ARG A 178 16.03 11.41 0.58
C ARG A 178 16.97 10.27 0.95
N VAL A 179 17.70 9.77 -0.03
CA VAL A 179 18.77 8.81 0.19
C VAL A 179 19.86 9.47 1.05
N VAL A 180 20.22 8.82 2.13
CA VAL A 180 21.29 9.25 3.05
C VAL A 180 22.60 8.57 2.67
N ARG A 181 22.56 7.25 2.44
CA ARG A 181 23.72 6.45 2.06
C ARG A 181 23.35 5.09 1.49
N ALA A 182 24.28 4.45 0.86
CA ALA A 182 24.16 3.02 0.53
C ALA A 182 24.27 2.15 1.80
N ILE A 183 23.68 0.96 1.75
CA ILE A 183 23.86 -0.10 2.75
C ILE A 183 25.07 -0.92 2.32
N LEU A 184 26.05 -1.09 3.23
CA LEU A 184 27.24 -1.89 2.97
C LEU A 184 26.97 -3.36 3.30
N PRO A 185 27.61 -4.32 2.60
CA PRO A 185 27.34 -5.76 2.77
C PRO A 185 27.57 -6.32 4.18
N GLU A 186 28.29 -5.61 5.04
CA GLU A 186 28.65 -6.04 6.40
C GLU A 186 27.76 -5.39 7.49
N GLU A 187 26.77 -4.60 7.11
CA GLU A 187 25.85 -3.95 8.06
C GLU A 187 24.61 -4.83 8.26
N SER A 188 24.74 -5.86 9.06
CA SER A 188 23.65 -6.72 9.54
C SER A 188 23.43 -6.56 11.04
#